data_204b9420782548eea7f5f79ff79092ea
#
_entry.id   204b9420782548eea7f5f79ff79092ea
#
_cell.length_a   1.000
_cell.length_b   1.000
_cell.length_c   1.000
_cell.angle_alpha   90.00
_cell.angle_beta   90.00
_cell.angle_gamma   90.00
#
_symmetry.space_group_name_H-M   'P 1'
#
loop_
_entity.id
_entity.type
_entity.pdbx_description
1 polymer ?
#
loop_
_entity_poly.entity_id
_entity_poly.type
_entity_poly.pdbx_seq_one_letter_code
_entity_poly.pdbx_strand_id
1 'polypeptide(L)'
;YIKREKDLTGASSIGHSNRHQGYEWGIKSWKAWAKKNGHEVYVMSDLLCPESEMLITWQRWQVLNILEHNEIEYNQVLVVDADSVVHPDCPNFFEMTDGKFTSVLTDGDFEWMNRAINGYSKMFWNKEFCIPSFEFFQTGFVIINKTHQDFFNKVFDFYEKNKQKIIDSYDILLTGSDITLMNCMRKEFGLELNLLPRQFGMMDMIRKQLFYYHESCYWKDSLTNLYNSAWVYQYNAIPPSEMGRDRTYWMKRTYEELYK
;
A
#
# COMPACT_ATOMS: atom_id res chain seq x y z
N TYR A 1 -15.58 -3.53 -10.54
CA TYR A 1 -15.83 -4.94 -10.94
C TYR A 1 -14.96 -5.83 -10.07
N ILE A 2 -15.59 -6.56 -9.15
CA ILE A 2 -14.88 -7.51 -8.29
C ILE A 2 -15.01 -8.88 -8.94
N LYS A 3 -13.92 -9.40 -9.52
CA LYS A 3 -13.86 -10.77 -10.01
C LYS A 3 -13.64 -11.75 -8.86
N ARG A 4 -14.54 -12.69 -8.69
CA ARG A 4 -14.33 -13.83 -7.79
C ARG A 4 -13.30 -14.78 -8.39
N GLU A 5 -12.23 -15.00 -7.68
CA GLU A 5 -11.25 -16.12 -7.65
C GLU A 5 -10.71 -16.78 -8.93
N LYS A 6 -11.30 -16.68 -10.13
CA LYS A 6 -10.93 -17.55 -11.25
C LYS A 6 -9.86 -17.04 -12.23
N ASP A 7 -9.51 -15.75 -12.21
CA ASP A 7 -8.63 -15.18 -13.24
C ASP A 7 -7.47 -14.34 -12.68
N LEU A 8 -6.57 -14.98 -11.96
CA LEU A 8 -5.26 -14.39 -11.64
C LEU A 8 -4.30 -14.34 -12.85
N THR A 9 -4.75 -14.77 -14.03
CA THR A 9 -3.95 -14.84 -15.25
C THR A 9 -4.16 -13.70 -16.23
N GLY A 10 -5.10 -12.78 -15.99
CA GLY A 10 -5.36 -11.63 -16.85
C GLY A 10 -4.44 -10.45 -16.52
N ALA A 11 -3.14 -10.59 -16.76
CA ALA A 11 -2.21 -9.49 -16.66
C ALA A 11 -2.42 -8.52 -17.81
N SER A 12 -2.74 -7.26 -17.52
CA SER A 12 -2.64 -6.20 -18.52
C SER A 12 -1.18 -6.07 -18.96
N SER A 13 -0.94 -6.19 -20.23
CA SER A 13 0.35 -6.22 -20.90
C SER A 13 0.96 -4.82 -21.05
N ILE A 14 1.13 -4.06 -19.98
CA ILE A 14 1.88 -2.80 -20.07
C ILE A 14 3.26 -2.99 -19.47
N GLY A 15 4.24 -3.30 -20.31
CA GLY A 15 5.67 -2.96 -20.21
C GLY A 15 6.49 -3.44 -19.02
N HIS A 16 5.92 -4.12 -18.02
CA HIS A 16 6.63 -4.64 -16.85
C HIS A 16 6.18 -6.06 -16.52
N SER A 17 6.63 -7.01 -17.32
CA SER A 17 6.25 -8.44 -17.27
C SER A 17 6.42 -9.14 -15.91
N ASN A 18 7.08 -8.51 -14.94
CA ASN A 18 7.39 -9.12 -13.65
C ASN A 18 6.72 -8.41 -12.45
N ARG A 19 5.91 -7.39 -12.63
CA ARG A 19 5.30 -6.64 -11.49
C ARG A 19 4.30 -7.46 -10.70
N HIS A 20 3.67 -8.46 -11.30
CA HIS A 20 2.64 -9.30 -10.67
C HIS A 20 3.18 -10.57 -10.01
N GLN A 21 4.45 -10.88 -10.22
CA GLN A 21 5.06 -12.06 -9.61
C GLN A 21 5.14 -11.91 -8.09
N GLY A 22 4.75 -12.96 -7.38
CA GLY A 22 4.78 -13.02 -5.92
C GLY A 22 3.50 -12.58 -5.22
N TYR A 23 2.56 -11.91 -5.90
CA TYR A 23 1.32 -11.46 -5.28
C TYR A 23 0.46 -12.60 -4.73
N GLU A 24 0.55 -13.79 -5.31
CA GLU A 24 -0.15 -14.98 -4.82
C GLU A 24 0.18 -15.30 -3.36
N TRP A 25 1.40 -15.04 -2.90
CA TRP A 25 1.81 -15.28 -1.52
C TRP A 25 1.21 -14.25 -0.55
N GLY A 26 1.17 -12.99 -0.98
CA GLY A 26 0.45 -11.92 -0.26
C GLY A 26 -1.04 -12.24 -0.16
N ILE A 27 -1.68 -12.52 -1.28
CA ILE A 27 -3.11 -12.86 -1.33
C ILE A 27 -3.43 -14.08 -0.45
N LYS A 28 -2.60 -15.13 -0.50
CA LYS A 28 -2.77 -16.32 0.37
C LYS A 28 -2.68 -15.97 1.84
N SER A 29 -1.71 -15.15 2.24
CA SER A 29 -1.54 -14.73 3.63
C SER A 29 -2.75 -13.93 4.13
N TRP A 30 -3.20 -12.95 3.33
CA TRP A 30 -4.37 -12.14 3.66
C TRP A 30 -5.65 -12.96 3.75
N LYS A 31 -5.87 -13.92 2.84
CA LYS A 31 -7.02 -14.84 2.90
C LYS A 31 -6.99 -15.71 4.15
N ALA A 32 -5.82 -16.22 4.54
CA ALA A 32 -5.67 -17.05 5.75
C ALA A 32 -5.95 -16.23 7.02
N TRP A 33 -5.38 -15.03 7.11
CA TRP A 33 -5.60 -14.13 8.23
C TRP A 33 -7.07 -13.68 8.34
N ALA A 34 -7.67 -13.29 7.22
CA ALA A 34 -9.06 -12.85 7.17
C ALA A 34 -10.02 -13.96 7.58
N LYS A 35 -9.81 -15.19 7.08
CA LYS A 35 -10.60 -16.37 7.50
C LYS A 35 -10.53 -16.61 9.01
N LYS A 36 -9.33 -16.48 9.61
CA LYS A 36 -9.11 -16.64 11.07
C LYS A 36 -9.88 -15.59 11.87
N ASN A 37 -9.99 -14.37 11.35
CA ASN A 37 -10.61 -13.23 12.03
C ASN A 37 -12.06 -12.95 11.60
N GLY A 38 -12.66 -13.77 10.73
CA GLY A 38 -14.05 -13.61 10.30
C GLY A 38 -14.26 -12.47 9.30
N HIS A 39 -13.25 -12.15 8.49
CA HIS A 39 -13.30 -11.11 7.47
C HIS A 39 -13.33 -11.68 6.06
N GLU A 40 -13.82 -10.90 5.10
CA GLU A 40 -13.80 -11.22 3.68
C GLU A 40 -12.62 -10.54 2.97
N VAL A 41 -12.14 -11.17 1.89
CA VAL A 41 -11.07 -10.64 1.05
C VAL A 41 -11.52 -10.53 -0.40
N TYR A 42 -11.44 -9.33 -0.94
CA TYR A 42 -11.68 -9.04 -2.34
C TYR A 42 -10.37 -8.70 -3.03
N VAL A 43 -10.11 -9.32 -4.17
CA VAL A 43 -8.90 -9.07 -4.96
C VAL A 43 -9.26 -8.25 -6.18
N MET A 44 -8.75 -7.05 -6.29
CA MET A 44 -8.87 -6.22 -7.48
C MET A 44 -7.76 -6.61 -8.46
N SER A 45 -8.09 -7.41 -9.46
CA SER A 45 -7.14 -7.91 -10.48
C SER A 45 -7.21 -7.13 -11.79
N ASP A 46 -8.34 -6.49 -12.05
CA ASP A 46 -8.57 -5.74 -13.28
C ASP A 46 -8.49 -4.23 -13.02
N LEU A 47 -8.06 -3.49 -14.02
CA LEU A 47 -8.15 -2.04 -14.01
C LEU A 47 -9.63 -1.62 -14.09
N LEU A 48 -10.00 -0.60 -13.35
CA LEU A 48 -11.34 0.00 -13.41
C LEU A 48 -11.54 0.79 -14.70
N CYS A 49 -10.47 1.41 -15.17
CA CYS A 49 -10.39 2.15 -16.42
C CYS A 49 -8.95 2.09 -16.96
N PRO A 50 -8.72 2.45 -18.22
CA PRO A 50 -7.37 2.56 -18.77
C PRO A 50 -6.47 3.49 -17.94
N GLU A 51 -5.18 3.18 -17.84
CA GLU A 51 -4.21 4.04 -17.12
C GLU A 51 -4.08 5.45 -17.74
N SER A 52 -4.42 5.60 -19.01
CA SER A 52 -4.55 6.91 -19.66
C SER A 52 -5.70 7.76 -19.11
N GLU A 53 -6.69 7.12 -18.47
CA GLU A 53 -7.81 7.80 -17.81
C GLU A 53 -7.54 8.00 -16.32
N MET A 54 -7.00 7.01 -15.64
CA MET A 54 -6.63 7.12 -14.22
C MET A 54 -5.44 6.22 -13.90
N LEU A 55 -4.40 6.80 -13.32
CA LEU A 55 -3.22 6.05 -12.88
C LEU A 55 -3.62 4.91 -11.95
N ILE A 56 -3.00 3.74 -12.10
CA ILE A 56 -3.34 2.53 -11.36
C ILE A 56 -3.34 2.74 -9.83
N THR A 57 -2.40 3.52 -9.32
CA THR A 57 -2.31 3.82 -7.88
C THR A 57 -3.49 4.64 -7.36
N TRP A 58 -4.17 5.37 -8.25
CA TRP A 58 -5.36 6.16 -7.92
C TRP A 58 -6.64 5.35 -8.02
N GLN A 59 -6.70 4.32 -8.85
CA GLN A 59 -7.88 3.47 -9.01
C GLN A 59 -8.26 2.74 -7.74
N ARG A 60 -7.30 2.41 -6.87
CA ARG A 60 -7.56 1.76 -5.57
C ARG A 60 -8.50 2.56 -4.66
N TRP A 61 -8.50 3.88 -4.80
CA TRP A 61 -9.32 4.76 -3.97
C TRP A 61 -10.81 4.75 -4.34
N GLN A 62 -11.17 4.12 -5.47
CA GLN A 62 -12.56 3.88 -5.87
C GLN A 62 -13.23 2.75 -5.05
N VAL A 63 -12.54 2.18 -4.08
CA VAL A 63 -13.03 1.00 -3.35
C VAL A 63 -14.39 1.21 -2.72
N LEU A 64 -14.67 2.36 -2.12
CA LEU A 64 -15.98 2.63 -1.50
C LEU A 64 -17.10 2.66 -2.56
N ASN A 65 -16.86 3.30 -3.70
CA ASN A 65 -17.80 3.33 -4.83
C ASN A 65 -18.02 1.94 -5.44
N ILE A 66 -16.95 1.11 -5.48
CA ILE A 66 -17.02 -0.28 -5.97
C ILE A 66 -17.92 -1.12 -5.04
N LEU A 67 -17.72 -1.00 -3.74
CA LEU A 67 -18.48 -1.75 -2.75
C LEU A 67 -19.95 -1.35 -2.77
N GLU A 68 -20.23 -0.05 -2.85
CA GLU A 68 -21.59 0.48 -2.98
C GLU A 68 -22.27 0.00 -4.26
N HIS A 69 -21.57 0.11 -5.42
CA HIS A 69 -22.10 -0.34 -6.71
C HIS A 69 -22.42 -1.85 -6.74
N ASN A 70 -21.68 -2.65 -5.99
CA ASN A 70 -21.90 -4.10 -5.90
C ASN A 70 -22.78 -4.51 -4.70
N GLU A 71 -23.40 -3.54 -4.01
CA GLU A 71 -24.30 -3.77 -2.86
C GLU A 71 -23.61 -4.58 -1.74
N ILE A 72 -22.30 -4.37 -1.55
CA ILE A 72 -21.52 -5.06 -0.52
C ILE A 72 -21.57 -4.25 0.78
N GLU A 73 -22.19 -4.81 1.79
CA GLU A 73 -22.23 -4.20 3.13
C GLU A 73 -20.91 -4.40 3.87
N TYR A 74 -20.43 -3.34 4.53
CA TYR A 74 -19.20 -3.35 5.30
C TYR A 74 -19.24 -2.33 6.43
N ASN A 75 -18.51 -2.58 7.50
CA ASN A 75 -18.26 -1.62 8.58
C ASN A 75 -16.97 -0.84 8.31
N GLN A 76 -15.90 -1.55 7.98
CA GLN A 76 -14.59 -1.00 7.67
C GLN A 76 -13.97 -1.79 6.51
N VAL A 77 -13.08 -1.14 5.77
CA VAL A 77 -12.36 -1.73 4.63
C VAL A 77 -10.87 -1.47 4.78
N LEU A 78 -10.06 -2.51 4.74
CA LEU A 78 -8.63 -2.39 4.54
C LEU A 78 -8.33 -2.38 3.04
N VAL A 79 -7.72 -1.30 2.57
CA VAL A 79 -7.06 -1.23 1.26
C VAL A 79 -5.59 -1.53 1.47
N VAL A 80 -5.11 -2.63 0.92
CA VAL A 80 -3.73 -3.09 1.11
C VAL A 80 -3.10 -3.52 -0.21
N ASP A 81 -1.81 -3.21 -0.36
CA ASP A 81 -1.05 -3.60 -1.54
C ASP A 81 -0.78 -5.11 -1.55
N ALA A 82 -0.93 -5.73 -2.74
CA ALA A 82 -0.78 -7.17 -2.91
C ALA A 82 0.68 -7.66 -2.72
N ASP A 83 1.65 -6.76 -2.73
CA ASP A 83 3.05 -7.06 -2.40
C ASP A 83 3.34 -7.00 -0.89
N SER A 84 2.36 -7.36 -0.09
CA SER A 84 2.49 -7.50 1.36
C SER A 84 2.16 -8.92 1.84
N VAL A 85 2.78 -9.34 2.93
CA VAL A 85 2.50 -10.60 3.62
C VAL A 85 2.13 -10.29 5.07
N VAL A 86 0.97 -10.75 5.52
CA VAL A 86 0.51 -10.60 6.90
C VAL A 86 0.93 -11.80 7.75
N HIS A 87 1.35 -11.56 8.98
CA HIS A 87 1.64 -12.62 9.94
C HIS A 87 0.35 -13.34 10.38
N PRO A 88 0.35 -14.68 10.52
CA PRO A 88 -0.87 -15.44 10.91
C PRO A 88 -1.44 -15.04 12.27
N ASP A 89 -0.60 -14.54 13.17
CA ASP A 89 -0.99 -14.07 14.50
C ASP A 89 -1.12 -12.55 14.60
N CYS A 90 -1.16 -11.86 13.46
CA CYS A 90 -1.43 -10.43 13.44
C CYS A 90 -2.76 -10.14 14.15
N PRO A 91 -2.77 -9.25 15.16
CA PRO A 91 -4.00 -8.91 15.85
C PRO A 91 -5.02 -8.26 14.91
N ASN A 92 -6.29 -8.30 15.31
CA ASN A 92 -7.36 -7.66 14.56
C ASN A 92 -7.25 -6.13 14.66
N PHE A 93 -6.58 -5.54 13.71
CA PHE A 93 -6.33 -4.11 13.66
C PHE A 93 -7.60 -3.26 13.39
N PHE A 94 -8.69 -3.85 12.93
CA PHE A 94 -9.96 -3.13 12.79
C PHE A 94 -10.51 -2.63 14.12
N GLU A 95 -10.16 -3.27 15.22
CA GLU A 95 -10.54 -2.85 16.58
C GLU A 95 -9.69 -1.66 17.09
N MET A 96 -8.63 -1.30 16.36
CA MET A 96 -7.67 -0.26 16.74
C MET A 96 -7.89 1.07 15.99
N THR A 97 -8.93 1.16 15.18
CA THR A 97 -9.13 2.30 14.26
C THR A 97 -9.88 3.47 14.90
N ASP A 98 -10.68 3.19 15.94
CA ASP A 98 -11.60 4.17 16.54
C ASP A 98 -12.50 4.86 15.49
N GLY A 99 -12.85 4.14 14.41
CA GLY A 99 -13.64 4.66 13.29
C GLY A 99 -12.95 5.71 12.42
N LYS A 100 -11.68 6.04 12.68
CA LYS A 100 -10.91 7.06 11.98
C LYS A 100 -10.24 6.50 10.73
N PHE A 101 -9.89 7.41 9.81
CA PHE A 101 -8.97 7.09 8.71
C PHE A 101 -7.65 6.61 9.31
N THR A 102 -7.35 5.33 9.11
CA THR A 102 -6.25 4.68 9.81
C THR A 102 -5.23 4.13 8.82
N SER A 103 -3.95 4.35 9.10
CA SER A 103 -2.84 3.84 8.31
C SER A 103 -1.65 3.55 9.21
N VAL A 104 -0.48 3.36 8.62
CA VAL A 104 0.82 3.23 9.28
C VAL A 104 1.77 4.29 8.76
N LEU A 105 2.80 4.60 9.51
CA LEU A 105 3.83 5.54 9.06
C LEU A 105 4.59 5.01 7.85
N THR A 106 4.88 5.91 6.91
CA THR A 106 5.92 5.65 5.91
C THR A 106 7.28 5.66 6.61
N ASP A 107 8.05 4.64 6.38
CA ASP A 107 9.41 4.51 6.92
C ASP A 107 10.51 4.86 5.89
N GLY A 108 10.19 5.71 4.91
CA GLY A 108 11.08 6.26 3.91
C GLY A 108 12.13 7.21 4.47
N ASP A 109 13.06 7.65 3.63
CA ASP A 109 14.06 8.62 4.05
C ASP A 109 13.52 10.06 4.05
N PHE A 110 14.19 10.92 4.84
CA PHE A 110 13.78 12.31 5.01
C PHE A 110 13.92 13.13 3.73
N GLU A 111 14.94 12.88 2.93
CA GLU A 111 15.15 13.62 1.68
C GLU A 111 13.98 13.40 0.72
N TRP A 112 13.64 12.12 0.52
CA TRP A 112 12.51 11.75 -0.33
C TRP A 112 11.21 12.37 0.15
N MET A 113 10.89 12.27 1.45
CA MET A 113 9.67 12.83 2.02
C MET A 113 9.61 14.36 1.87
N ASN A 114 10.70 15.06 2.22
CA ASN A 114 10.75 16.52 2.14
C ASN A 114 10.66 17.02 0.70
N ARG A 115 11.36 16.40 -0.23
CA ARG A 115 11.29 16.71 -1.65
C ARG A 115 9.88 16.50 -2.19
N ALA A 116 9.25 15.39 -1.83
CA ALA A 116 7.89 15.09 -2.23
C ALA A 116 6.89 16.09 -1.64
N ILE A 117 6.89 16.33 -0.33
CA ILE A 117 5.97 17.26 0.32
C ILE A 117 6.14 18.67 -0.25
N ASN A 118 7.35 19.19 -0.31
CA ASN A 118 7.63 20.53 -0.81
C ASN A 118 7.30 20.67 -2.31
N GLY A 119 7.67 19.68 -3.11
CA GLY A 119 7.40 19.68 -4.54
C GLY A 119 5.90 19.68 -4.84
N TYR A 120 5.17 18.72 -4.28
CA TYR A 120 3.73 18.62 -4.52
C TYR A 120 2.94 19.78 -3.92
N SER A 121 3.26 20.23 -2.69
CA SER A 121 2.54 21.34 -2.08
C SER A 121 2.70 22.65 -2.84
N LYS A 122 3.91 22.97 -3.29
CA LYS A 122 4.15 24.14 -4.16
C LYS A 122 3.45 24.00 -5.50
N MET A 123 3.56 22.82 -6.12
CA MET A 123 3.00 22.56 -7.45
C MET A 123 1.47 22.68 -7.47
N PHE A 124 0.77 22.13 -6.49
CA PHE A 124 -0.69 22.03 -6.53
C PHE A 124 -1.43 23.08 -5.71
N TRP A 125 -0.82 23.59 -4.64
CA TRP A 125 -1.47 24.58 -3.76
C TRP A 125 -0.76 25.93 -3.65
N ASN A 126 0.41 26.06 -4.29
CA ASN A 126 1.24 27.28 -4.19
C ASN A 126 1.54 27.70 -2.73
N LYS A 127 1.62 26.73 -1.83
CA LYS A 127 1.96 26.91 -0.42
C LYS A 127 2.82 25.76 0.08
N GLU A 128 3.39 25.91 1.25
CA GLU A 128 4.12 24.82 1.91
C GLU A 128 3.21 24.15 2.93
N PHE A 129 3.11 22.82 2.85
CA PHE A 129 2.48 22.03 3.90
C PHE A 129 3.52 21.63 4.93
N CYS A 130 3.22 21.89 6.19
CA CYS A 130 3.96 21.28 7.28
C CYS A 130 3.33 19.93 7.61
N ILE A 131 3.92 18.85 7.10
CA ILE A 131 3.54 17.49 7.43
C ILE A 131 4.74 16.88 8.17
N PRO A 132 4.64 16.73 9.49
CA PRO A 132 5.72 16.07 10.26
C PRO A 132 5.93 14.64 9.78
N SER A 133 7.17 14.16 9.79
CA SER A 133 7.48 12.79 9.35
C SER A 133 6.73 11.71 10.13
N PHE A 134 6.39 11.99 11.38
CA PHE A 134 5.57 11.12 12.23
C PHE A 134 4.05 11.20 11.97
N GLU A 135 3.62 11.97 10.97
CA GLU A 135 2.25 12.00 10.44
C GLU A 135 2.18 11.59 8.96
N PHE A 136 3.33 11.31 8.32
CA PHE A 136 3.36 10.95 6.90
C PHE A 136 3.03 9.47 6.74
N PHE A 137 1.77 9.19 6.42
CA PHE A 137 1.26 7.83 6.30
C PHE A 137 1.53 7.22 4.91
N GLN A 138 1.62 5.90 4.86
CA GLN A 138 1.72 5.15 3.61
C GLN A 138 0.35 4.79 3.04
N THR A 139 0.27 4.70 1.70
CA THR A 139 -0.96 4.35 0.97
C THR A 139 -1.11 2.86 0.69
N GLY A 140 -0.10 2.07 1.00
CA GLY A 140 -0.11 0.61 0.83
C GLY A 140 -0.80 -0.17 1.95
N PHE A 141 -1.29 0.52 3.00
CA PHE A 141 -2.09 -0.03 4.10
C PHE A 141 -2.99 1.07 4.65
N VAL A 142 -4.26 1.08 4.29
CA VAL A 142 -5.20 2.11 4.73
C VAL A 142 -6.54 1.49 5.12
N ILE A 143 -7.04 1.79 6.32
CA ILE A 143 -8.36 1.36 6.79
C ILE A 143 -9.30 2.55 6.74
N ILE A 144 -10.44 2.35 6.10
CA ILE A 144 -11.46 3.35 5.85
C ILE A 144 -12.86 2.79 6.13
N ASN A 145 -13.84 3.67 6.20
CA ASN A 145 -15.26 3.33 6.32
C ASN A 145 -16.15 4.32 5.56
N LYS A 146 -17.46 4.14 5.63
CA LYS A 146 -18.45 4.99 4.92
C LYS A 146 -18.35 6.48 5.26
N THR A 147 -17.89 6.84 6.47
CA THR A 147 -17.77 8.26 6.87
C THR A 147 -16.68 9.01 6.14
N HIS A 148 -15.77 8.30 5.46
CA HIS A 148 -14.70 8.90 4.66
C HIS A 148 -15.09 9.17 3.21
N GLN A 149 -16.34 8.85 2.79
CA GLN A 149 -16.79 9.04 1.41
C GLN A 149 -16.61 10.47 0.90
N ASP A 150 -16.95 11.47 1.71
CA ASP A 150 -16.82 12.87 1.33
C ASP A 150 -15.36 13.28 1.09
N PHE A 151 -14.43 12.71 1.86
CA PHE A 151 -13.01 12.92 1.62
C PHE A 151 -12.58 12.35 0.27
N PHE A 152 -12.99 11.13 -0.07
CA PHE A 152 -12.66 10.51 -1.35
C PHE A 152 -13.32 11.23 -2.53
N ASN A 153 -14.53 11.74 -2.39
CA ASN A 153 -15.17 12.59 -3.40
C ASN A 153 -14.30 13.82 -3.71
N LYS A 154 -13.77 14.50 -2.68
CA LYS A 154 -12.84 15.63 -2.85
C LYS A 154 -11.51 15.19 -3.49
N VAL A 155 -11.03 13.99 -3.16
CA VAL A 155 -9.82 13.41 -3.76
C VAL A 155 -10.01 13.19 -5.26
N PHE A 156 -11.16 12.66 -5.69
CA PHE A 156 -11.45 12.45 -7.11
C PHE A 156 -11.68 13.76 -7.85
N ASP A 157 -12.40 14.71 -7.26
CA ASP A 157 -12.54 16.06 -7.83
C ASP A 157 -11.17 16.72 -8.04
N PHE A 158 -10.27 16.56 -7.08
CA PHE A 158 -8.91 17.06 -7.19
C PHE A 158 -8.13 16.35 -8.31
N TYR A 159 -8.23 15.02 -8.39
CA TYR A 159 -7.59 14.24 -9.43
C TYR A 159 -8.07 14.66 -10.82
N GLU A 160 -9.37 14.72 -11.06
CA GLU A 160 -9.95 15.11 -12.35
C GLU A 160 -9.51 16.51 -12.79
N LYS A 161 -9.50 17.46 -11.87
CA LYS A 161 -9.05 18.84 -12.14
C LYS A 161 -7.56 18.95 -12.44
N ASN A 162 -6.75 18.05 -11.93
CA ASN A 162 -5.29 18.14 -11.97
C ASN A 162 -4.62 16.96 -12.69
N LYS A 163 -5.37 16.09 -13.32
CA LYS A 163 -4.90 14.81 -13.88
C LYS A 163 -3.60 14.91 -14.65
N GLN A 164 -3.53 15.76 -15.69
CA GLN A 164 -2.33 15.91 -16.50
C GLN A 164 -1.15 16.36 -15.66
N LYS A 165 -1.37 17.32 -14.78
CA LYS A 165 -0.34 17.84 -13.87
C LYS A 165 0.17 16.78 -12.89
N ILE A 166 -0.70 15.87 -12.43
CA ILE A 166 -0.33 14.73 -11.59
C ILE A 166 0.56 13.76 -12.39
N ILE A 167 0.19 13.44 -13.62
CA ILE A 167 0.99 12.58 -14.51
C ILE A 167 2.37 13.21 -14.75
N ASP A 168 2.42 14.48 -15.14
CA ASP A 168 3.67 15.19 -15.43
C ASP A 168 4.56 15.32 -14.17
N SER A 169 3.96 15.47 -12.99
CA SER A 169 4.70 15.62 -11.73
C SER A 169 5.49 14.39 -11.34
N TYR A 170 5.08 13.20 -11.77
CA TYR A 170 5.79 11.96 -11.48
C TYR A 170 7.23 11.98 -12.02
N ASP A 171 7.40 12.42 -13.27
CA ASP A 171 8.72 12.49 -13.91
C ASP A 171 9.59 13.63 -13.35
N ILE A 172 8.96 14.70 -12.84
CA ILE A 172 9.66 15.85 -12.28
C ILE A 172 10.16 15.56 -10.85
N LEU A 173 9.30 15.00 -10.02
CA LEU A 173 9.56 14.84 -8.58
C LEU A 173 10.17 13.47 -8.24
N LEU A 174 10.07 12.50 -9.14
CA LEU A 174 10.55 11.12 -8.96
C LEU A 174 10.05 10.48 -7.65
N THR A 175 8.79 10.73 -7.33
CA THR A 175 8.12 10.23 -6.13
C THR A 175 6.78 9.61 -6.47
N GLY A 176 6.22 8.77 -5.56
CA GLY A 176 4.91 8.18 -5.79
C GLY A 176 3.81 9.24 -5.95
N SER A 177 2.96 9.09 -6.95
CA SER A 177 1.97 10.09 -7.31
C SER A 177 0.81 10.20 -6.31
N ASP A 178 0.42 9.13 -5.65
CA ASP A 178 -0.72 9.12 -4.73
C ASP A 178 -0.32 9.38 -3.27
N ILE A 179 0.73 8.76 -2.77
CA ILE A 179 1.12 8.81 -1.35
C ILE A 179 1.29 10.25 -0.83
N THR A 180 2.04 11.09 -1.54
CA THR A 180 2.29 12.47 -1.09
C THR A 180 1.06 13.34 -1.26
N LEU A 181 0.35 13.21 -2.38
CA LEU A 181 -0.88 13.97 -2.61
C LEU A 181 -1.96 13.61 -1.59
N MET A 182 -2.12 12.33 -1.23
CA MET A 182 -3.05 11.89 -0.18
C MET A 182 -2.69 12.49 1.18
N ASN A 183 -1.42 12.55 1.55
CA ASN A 183 -0.96 13.21 2.77
C ASN A 183 -1.24 14.73 2.76
N CYS A 184 -1.01 15.40 1.63
CA CYS A 184 -1.32 16.82 1.46
C CYS A 184 -2.83 17.07 1.51
N MET A 185 -3.64 16.27 0.80
CA MET A 185 -5.10 16.40 0.79
C MET A 185 -5.71 16.10 2.16
N ARG A 186 -5.18 15.10 2.88
CA ARG A 186 -5.59 14.86 4.27
C ARG A 186 -5.43 16.13 5.13
N LYS A 187 -4.28 16.79 5.00
CA LYS A 187 -4.00 18.01 5.74
C LYS A 187 -4.89 19.17 5.28
N GLU A 188 -5.07 19.33 3.98
CA GLU A 188 -5.90 20.38 3.38
C GLU A 188 -7.37 20.27 3.77
N PHE A 189 -7.90 19.06 3.77
CA PHE A 189 -9.33 18.82 4.06
C PHE A 189 -9.60 18.51 5.53
N GLY A 190 -8.58 18.55 6.39
CA GLY A 190 -8.74 18.36 7.83
C GLY A 190 -9.16 16.95 8.24
N LEU A 191 -8.82 15.92 7.44
CA LEU A 191 -9.16 14.54 7.78
C LEU A 191 -8.32 14.06 8.97
N GLU A 192 -9.00 13.55 10.00
CA GLU A 192 -8.35 13.01 11.19
C GLU A 192 -7.65 11.68 10.86
N LEU A 193 -6.38 11.55 11.25
CA LEU A 193 -5.53 10.39 11.01
C LEU A 193 -5.31 9.64 12.33
N ASN A 194 -5.56 8.33 12.30
CA ASN A 194 -5.08 7.40 13.29
C ASN A 194 -3.90 6.61 12.71
N LEU A 195 -2.83 6.42 13.47
CA LEU A 195 -1.66 5.68 13.05
C LEU A 195 -1.48 4.44 13.92
N LEU A 196 -1.51 3.29 13.27
CA LEU A 196 -1.14 2.03 13.91
C LEU A 196 0.37 1.98 14.13
N PRO A 197 0.83 1.18 15.11
CA PRO A 197 2.25 0.90 15.29
C PRO A 197 2.92 0.45 13.99
N ARG A 198 4.18 0.82 13.82
CA ARG A 198 4.97 0.56 12.59
C ARG A 198 4.98 -0.90 12.15
N GLN A 199 4.86 -1.82 13.10
CA GLN A 199 4.82 -3.27 12.84
C GLN A 199 3.67 -3.68 11.91
N PHE A 200 2.61 -2.88 11.78
CA PHE A 200 1.50 -3.15 10.87
C PHE A 200 1.79 -2.76 9.40
N GLY A 201 2.99 -2.29 9.09
CA GLY A 201 3.36 -1.93 7.72
C GLY A 201 4.84 -1.67 7.57
N MET A 202 5.66 -2.66 7.90
CA MET A 202 7.11 -2.54 7.80
C MET A 202 7.56 -2.67 6.35
N MET A 203 8.22 -1.66 5.84
CA MET A 203 8.64 -1.53 4.44
C MET A 203 10.16 -1.34 4.30
N ASP A 204 10.65 -0.17 4.64
CA ASP A 204 12.04 0.21 4.38
C ASP A 204 13.06 -0.56 5.21
N MET A 205 12.73 -0.92 6.43
CA MET A 205 13.60 -1.77 7.22
C MET A 205 13.79 -3.14 6.59
N ILE A 206 12.70 -3.72 6.04
CA ILE A 206 12.76 -4.99 5.31
C ILE A 206 13.57 -4.82 4.04
N ARG A 207 13.31 -3.79 3.26
CA ARG A 207 14.06 -3.49 2.04
C ARG A 207 15.55 -3.33 2.31
N LYS A 208 15.94 -2.55 3.31
CA LYS A 208 17.33 -2.39 3.72
C LYS A 208 17.98 -3.70 4.16
N GLN A 209 17.28 -4.48 4.97
CA GLN A 209 17.76 -5.79 5.40
C GLN A 209 18.00 -6.73 4.21
N LEU A 210 17.08 -6.75 3.24
CA LEU A 210 17.18 -7.61 2.07
C LEU A 210 18.30 -7.18 1.10
N PHE A 211 18.54 -5.87 0.96
CA PHE A 211 19.66 -5.34 0.17
C PHE A 211 21.03 -5.75 0.71
N TYR A 212 21.16 -5.77 2.03
CA TYR A 212 22.43 -6.08 2.69
C TYR A 212 22.56 -7.55 3.10
N TYR A 213 21.60 -8.37 2.65
CA TYR A 213 21.64 -9.80 2.96
C TYR A 213 22.69 -10.53 2.14
N HIS A 214 23.76 -10.98 2.82
CA HIS A 214 24.78 -11.85 2.25
C HIS A 214 24.61 -13.28 2.75
N GLU A 215 24.55 -14.26 1.83
CA GLU A 215 24.46 -15.69 2.20
C GLU A 215 25.66 -16.20 3.01
N SER A 216 26.81 -15.54 2.82
CA SER A 216 28.04 -15.87 3.52
C SER A 216 28.09 -15.39 4.97
N CYS A 217 27.13 -14.56 5.38
CA CYS A 217 27.09 -14.10 6.76
C CYS A 217 26.60 -15.24 7.68
N TYR A 218 27.16 -15.29 8.87
CA TYR A 218 26.82 -16.17 10.00
C TYR A 218 25.35 -16.11 10.44
N TRP A 219 24.53 -15.43 9.68
CA TRP A 219 23.14 -15.01 9.93
C TRP A 219 22.11 -15.93 9.29
N LYS A 220 22.47 -17.12 8.80
CA LYS A 220 21.49 -18.05 8.23
C LYS A 220 20.32 -18.31 9.16
N ASP A 221 20.58 -18.29 10.47
CA ASP A 221 19.57 -18.51 11.51
C ASP A 221 18.84 -17.21 11.94
N SER A 222 19.32 -16.03 11.53
CA SER A 222 18.77 -14.75 12.00
C SER A 222 17.55 -14.26 11.23
N LEU A 223 17.17 -14.89 10.14
CA LEU A 223 15.92 -14.58 9.43
C LEU A 223 14.69 -14.83 10.29
N THR A 224 14.77 -15.72 11.29
CA THR A 224 13.73 -15.92 12.29
C THR A 224 13.36 -14.61 12.99
N ASN A 225 14.36 -13.78 13.33
CA ASN A 225 14.10 -12.48 13.93
C ASN A 225 13.43 -11.50 12.96
N LEU A 226 13.77 -11.57 11.66
CA LEU A 226 13.08 -10.77 10.65
C LEU A 226 11.60 -11.16 10.57
N TYR A 227 11.29 -12.45 10.55
CA TYR A 227 9.91 -12.96 10.45
C TYR A 227 9.08 -12.78 11.72
N ASN A 228 9.69 -12.38 12.83
CA ASN A 228 9.01 -12.01 14.07
C ASN A 228 9.03 -10.50 14.36
N SER A 229 9.47 -9.67 13.40
CA SER A 229 9.65 -8.23 13.61
C SER A 229 8.45 -7.38 13.22
N ALA A 230 7.52 -7.93 12.44
CA ALA A 230 6.36 -7.20 11.94
C ALA A 230 5.10 -8.06 11.92
N TRP A 231 3.95 -7.38 11.95
CA TRP A 231 2.65 -7.97 11.67
C TRP A 231 2.34 -7.97 10.18
N VAL A 232 2.77 -6.95 9.45
CA VAL A 232 2.63 -6.84 7.99
C VAL A 232 3.96 -6.44 7.37
N TYR A 233 4.43 -7.27 6.46
CA TYR A 233 5.67 -7.12 5.69
C TYR A 233 5.34 -6.59 4.31
N GLN A 234 5.92 -5.46 3.91
CA GLN A 234 5.70 -4.87 2.59
C GLN A 234 6.97 -4.99 1.74
N TYR A 235 6.80 -5.44 0.51
CA TYR A 235 7.89 -5.78 -0.42
C TYR A 235 7.93 -4.86 -1.65
N ASN A 236 7.37 -3.65 -1.52
CA ASN A 236 7.42 -2.68 -2.60
C ASN A 236 8.87 -2.21 -2.86
N ALA A 237 9.15 -1.87 -4.12
CA ALA A 237 10.43 -1.35 -4.58
C ALA A 237 11.66 -2.23 -4.24
N ILE A 238 11.48 -3.56 -4.13
CA ILE A 238 12.62 -4.48 -4.06
C ILE A 238 13.13 -4.70 -5.48
N PRO A 239 14.38 -4.32 -5.77
CA PRO A 239 14.93 -4.48 -7.09
C PRO A 239 15.20 -5.96 -7.40
N PRO A 240 15.26 -6.32 -8.68
CA PRO A 240 15.79 -7.61 -9.10
C PRO A 240 17.22 -7.75 -8.57
N SER A 241 17.52 -8.87 -7.91
CA SER A 241 18.89 -9.16 -7.53
C SER A 241 19.57 -10.03 -8.58
N GLU A 242 20.88 -9.88 -8.74
CA GLU A 242 21.71 -10.74 -9.62
C GLU A 242 21.62 -12.23 -9.25
N MET A 243 21.24 -12.53 -8.01
CA MET A 243 21.08 -13.90 -7.49
C MET A 243 19.63 -14.42 -7.59
N GLY A 244 18.75 -13.76 -8.36
CA GLY A 244 17.35 -14.19 -8.52
C GLY A 244 16.47 -13.99 -7.28
N ARG A 245 16.93 -13.23 -6.29
CA ARG A 245 16.19 -12.92 -5.06
C ARG A 245 15.43 -11.62 -5.21
N ASP A 246 14.44 -11.67 -6.06
CA ASP A 246 13.48 -10.59 -6.28
C ASP A 246 12.37 -10.56 -5.21
N ARG A 247 11.40 -9.70 -5.39
CA ARG A 247 10.23 -9.59 -4.55
C ARG A 247 9.49 -10.95 -4.41
N THR A 248 9.33 -11.68 -5.50
CA THR A 248 8.64 -12.98 -5.52
C THR A 248 9.32 -13.99 -4.60
N TYR A 249 10.65 -14.09 -4.71
CA TYR A 249 11.44 -14.95 -3.83
C TYR A 249 11.22 -14.62 -2.35
N TRP A 250 11.29 -13.32 -1.99
CA TRP A 250 11.18 -12.90 -0.60
C TRP A 250 9.77 -13.07 -0.05
N MET A 251 8.74 -12.75 -0.82
CA MET A 251 7.35 -12.96 -0.42
C MET A 251 7.05 -14.44 -0.20
N LYS A 252 7.47 -15.29 -1.15
CA LYS A 252 7.35 -16.75 -1.02
C LYS A 252 8.00 -17.25 0.26
N ARG A 253 9.26 -16.90 0.46
CA ARG A 253 10.04 -17.34 1.63
C ARG A 253 9.42 -16.89 2.93
N THR A 254 8.96 -15.65 3.02
CA THR A 254 8.27 -15.14 4.21
C THR A 254 6.97 -15.90 4.46
N TYR A 255 6.17 -16.12 3.43
CA TYR A 255 4.95 -16.90 3.57
C TYR A 255 5.24 -18.33 4.07
N GLU A 256 6.18 -19.02 3.44
CA GLU A 256 6.55 -20.40 3.82
C GLU A 256 7.12 -20.48 5.25
N GLU A 257 7.77 -19.44 5.73
CA GLU A 257 8.27 -19.39 7.12
C GLU A 257 7.16 -19.14 8.14
N LEU A 258 6.24 -18.22 7.84
CA LEU A 258 5.17 -17.83 8.75
C LEU A 258 3.99 -18.81 8.80
N TYR A 259 3.75 -19.54 7.71
CA TYR A 259 2.59 -20.42 7.55
C TYR A 259 2.97 -21.91 7.49
N LYS A 260 4.04 -22.29 8.21
CA LYS A 260 4.49 -23.69 8.37
C LYS A 260 3.49 -24.57 9.08
#